data_eb4d22db2a11a8448bc71426da599276
#
_entry.id   eb4d22db2a11a8448bc71426da599276
#
_cell.length_a   1.000
_cell.length_b   1.000
_cell.length_c   1.000
_cell.angle_alpha   90.00
_cell.angle_beta   90.00
_cell.angle_gamma   90.00
#
_symmetry.space_group_name_H-M   'P 1'
#
loop_
_entity.id
_entity.type
_entity.pdbx_description
1 polymer ?
#
loop_
_entity_poly.entity_id
_entity_poly.type
_entity_poly.pdbx_seq_one_letter_code
_entity_poly.pdbx_strand_id
1 'polypeptide(L)'
;MFEGTPTQFWGSMKRLRELPDDTKVYCAHEYTLGNGKFAVSVEPNNAALQARFEEIQKLRRIGKPTVPSTIGEEKETNPFLRADISKEIRENVNVVPSDSDEVAFGKVRRAKDKF
;
A
#
# COMPACT_ATOMS: atom_id res chain seq x y z
N MET A 1 6.99 13.43 2.51
CA MET A 1 7.27 12.01 2.32
C MET A 1 7.68 11.69 0.89
N PHE A 2 6.83 11.89 -0.09
CA PHE A 2 7.21 11.74 -1.49
C PHE A 2 7.56 13.08 -2.10
N GLU A 3 8.62 13.12 -2.89
CA GLU A 3 8.96 14.25 -3.73
C GLU A 3 8.58 13.89 -5.17
N GLY A 4 8.10 14.88 -5.94
CA GLY A 4 7.66 14.69 -7.31
C GLY A 4 6.16 14.59 -7.47
N THR A 5 5.71 14.33 -8.68
CA THR A 5 4.30 14.30 -9.04
C THR A 5 3.69 12.90 -8.86
N PRO A 6 2.35 12.78 -8.72
CA PRO A 6 1.69 11.47 -8.72
C PRO A 6 2.01 10.64 -9.94
N THR A 7 2.14 11.24 -11.11
CA THR A 7 2.51 10.54 -12.34
C THR A 7 3.89 9.89 -12.25
N GLN A 8 4.88 10.63 -11.71
CA GLN A 8 6.23 10.10 -11.52
C GLN A 8 6.26 8.95 -10.52
N PHE A 9 5.58 9.11 -9.39
CA PHE A 9 5.55 8.08 -8.36
C PHE A 9 4.76 6.85 -8.80
N TRP A 10 3.66 7.05 -9.51
CA TRP A 10 2.91 5.93 -10.06
C TRP A 10 3.76 5.12 -11.04
N GLY A 11 4.53 5.79 -11.90
CA GLY A 11 5.47 5.11 -12.79
C GLY A 11 6.49 4.29 -12.02
N SER A 12 7.02 4.83 -10.91
CA SER A 12 7.97 4.10 -10.06
C SER A 12 7.31 2.90 -9.38
N MET A 13 6.07 3.04 -8.89
CA MET A 13 5.34 1.94 -8.27
C MET A 13 5.06 0.82 -9.26
N LYS A 14 4.69 1.14 -10.50
CA LYS A 14 4.50 0.14 -11.54
C LYS A 14 5.77 -0.64 -11.83
N ARG A 15 6.92 0.04 -11.88
CA ARG A 15 8.22 -0.62 -12.09
C ARG A 15 8.57 -1.55 -10.93
N LEU A 16 8.32 -1.12 -9.70
CA LEU A 16 8.55 -1.96 -8.52
C LEU A 16 7.66 -3.20 -8.56
N ARG A 17 6.40 -3.04 -8.96
CA ARG A 17 5.43 -4.13 -9.05
C ARG A 17 5.84 -5.20 -10.05
N GLU A 18 6.65 -4.84 -11.05
CA GLU A 18 7.14 -5.77 -12.06
C GLU A 18 8.32 -6.62 -11.61
N LEU A 19 8.92 -6.30 -10.46
CA LEU A 19 10.00 -7.10 -9.90
C LEU A 19 9.51 -8.49 -9.49
N PRO A 20 10.40 -9.51 -9.43
CA PRO A 20 10.01 -10.84 -8.96
C PRO A 20 9.32 -10.79 -7.60
N ASP A 21 8.32 -11.65 -7.40
CA ASP A 21 7.50 -11.63 -6.17
C ASP A 21 8.32 -11.91 -4.91
N ASP A 22 9.43 -12.64 -5.02
CA ASP A 22 10.31 -12.93 -3.88
C ASP A 22 11.33 -11.83 -3.60
N THR A 23 11.33 -10.74 -4.37
CA THR A 23 12.19 -9.58 -4.10
C THR A 23 11.85 -8.99 -2.74
N LYS A 24 12.85 -8.81 -1.89
CA LYS A 24 12.66 -8.30 -0.52
C LYS A 24 12.51 -6.79 -0.51
N VAL A 25 11.60 -6.32 0.34
CA VAL A 25 11.32 -4.89 0.52
C VAL A 25 11.61 -4.52 1.98
N TYR A 26 12.45 -3.53 2.18
CA TYR A 26 12.83 -3.04 3.50
C TYR A 26 12.24 -1.66 3.76
N CYS A 27 11.60 -1.49 4.92
CA CYS A 27 11.12 -0.19 5.37
C CYS A 27 11.26 -0.12 6.90
N ALA A 28 11.06 1.06 7.48
CA ALA A 28 11.13 1.20 8.94
C ALA A 28 9.89 0.55 9.59
N HIS A 29 10.09 -0.06 10.75
CA HIS A 29 9.04 -0.81 11.45
C HIS A 29 7.82 0.03 11.81
N GLU A 30 8.03 1.24 12.30
CA GLU A 30 6.95 2.15 12.65
C GLU A 30 6.11 2.55 11.42
N TYR A 31 6.75 2.68 10.26
CA TYR A 31 6.03 2.94 9.01
C TYR A 31 5.22 1.73 8.57
N THR A 32 5.74 0.53 8.80
CA THR A 32 5.01 -0.70 8.44
C THR A 32 3.67 -0.78 9.17
N LEU A 33 3.66 -0.50 10.48
CA LEU A 33 2.41 -0.52 11.26
C LEU A 33 1.46 0.60 10.84
N GLY A 34 1.96 1.82 10.67
CA GLY A 34 1.15 2.96 10.23
C GLY A 34 0.57 2.77 8.84
N ASN A 35 1.38 2.24 7.92
CA ASN A 35 0.93 1.93 6.56
C ASN A 35 -0.12 0.81 6.56
N GLY A 36 0.02 -0.18 7.44
CA GLY A 36 -0.96 -1.24 7.62
C GLY A 36 -2.30 -0.72 8.08
N LYS A 37 -2.32 0.20 9.05
CA LYS A 37 -3.54 0.85 9.52
C LYS A 37 -4.24 1.60 8.41
N PHE A 38 -3.50 2.38 7.63
CA PHE A 38 -4.05 3.10 6.49
C PHE A 38 -4.61 2.14 5.44
N ALA A 39 -3.85 1.10 5.09
CA ALA A 39 -4.26 0.11 4.10
C ALA A 39 -5.60 -0.55 4.47
N VAL A 40 -5.76 -0.95 5.73
CA VAL A 40 -7.02 -1.53 6.22
C VAL A 40 -8.16 -0.51 6.13
N SER A 41 -7.88 0.78 6.34
CA SER A 41 -8.91 1.82 6.26
C SER A 41 -9.47 2.00 4.84
N VAL A 42 -8.67 1.75 3.80
CA VAL A 42 -9.09 1.93 2.40
C VAL A 42 -9.43 0.63 1.69
N GLU A 43 -9.04 -0.51 2.25
CA GLU A 43 -9.36 -1.83 1.69
C GLU A 43 -9.71 -2.84 2.81
N PRO A 44 -10.77 -2.57 3.61
CA PRO A 44 -11.07 -3.39 4.78
C PRO A 44 -11.51 -4.83 4.44
N ASN A 45 -11.96 -5.10 3.21
CA ASN A 45 -12.40 -6.42 2.81
C ASN A 45 -11.31 -7.26 2.13
N ASN A 46 -10.06 -6.79 2.13
CA ASN A 46 -8.94 -7.55 1.58
C ASN A 46 -8.45 -8.57 2.63
N ALA A 47 -8.75 -9.85 2.42
CA ALA A 47 -8.41 -10.91 3.36
C ALA A 47 -6.90 -11.07 3.54
N ALA A 48 -6.12 -10.96 2.45
CA ALA A 48 -4.65 -11.03 2.51
C ALA A 48 -4.09 -9.90 3.36
N LEU A 49 -4.64 -8.69 3.21
CA LEU A 49 -4.25 -7.53 3.99
C LEU A 49 -4.59 -7.70 5.47
N GLN A 50 -5.76 -8.21 5.80
CA GLN A 50 -6.16 -8.44 7.19
C GLN A 50 -5.21 -9.42 7.87
N ALA A 51 -4.86 -10.53 7.20
CA ALA A 51 -3.93 -11.51 7.73
C ALA A 51 -2.54 -10.90 7.93
N ARG A 52 -2.07 -10.13 6.97
CA ARG A 52 -0.78 -9.43 7.06
C ARG A 52 -0.76 -8.44 8.21
N PHE A 53 -1.83 -7.66 8.37
CA PHE A 53 -1.91 -6.66 9.43
C PHE A 53 -1.91 -7.30 10.81
N GLU A 54 -2.63 -8.41 11.00
CA GLU A 54 -2.60 -9.17 12.25
C GLU A 54 -1.19 -9.67 12.56
N GLU A 55 -0.48 -10.17 11.56
CA GLU A 55 0.91 -10.61 11.71
C GLU A 55 1.83 -9.47 12.12
N ILE A 56 1.69 -8.30 11.49
CA ILE A 56 2.47 -7.11 11.82
C ILE A 56 2.24 -6.71 13.28
N GLN A 57 0.98 -6.64 13.71
CA GLN A 57 0.64 -6.30 15.09
C GLN A 57 1.24 -7.29 16.08
N LYS A 58 1.16 -8.59 15.76
CA LYS A 58 1.71 -9.66 16.60
C LYS A 58 3.23 -9.55 16.74
N LEU A 59 3.92 -9.34 15.61
CA LEU A 59 5.38 -9.18 15.61
C LEU A 59 5.80 -7.95 16.41
N ARG A 60 5.09 -6.84 16.28
CA ARG A 60 5.40 -5.62 17.03
C ARG A 60 5.19 -5.79 18.54
N ARG A 61 4.15 -6.53 18.94
CA ARG A 61 3.90 -6.80 20.38
C ARG A 61 5.00 -7.59 21.03
N ILE A 62 5.65 -8.48 20.30
CA ILE A 62 6.75 -9.31 20.84
C ILE A 62 8.13 -8.77 20.48
N GLY A 63 8.19 -7.57 19.91
CA GLY A 63 9.45 -6.89 19.60
C GLY A 63 10.22 -7.47 18.41
N LYS A 64 9.59 -8.31 17.57
CA LYS A 64 10.25 -8.88 16.40
C LYS A 64 10.13 -7.96 15.18
N PRO A 65 11.11 -8.01 14.24
CA PRO A 65 11.06 -7.21 13.02
C PRO A 65 9.88 -7.57 12.13
N THR A 66 9.30 -6.53 11.48
CA THR A 66 8.27 -6.69 10.46
C THR A 66 8.82 -6.63 9.04
N VAL A 67 10.10 -6.30 8.90
CA VAL A 67 10.82 -6.24 7.63
C VAL A 67 11.83 -7.41 7.55
N PRO A 68 12.16 -7.88 6.36
CA PRO A 68 11.64 -7.45 5.07
C PRO A 68 10.26 -8.05 4.76
N SER A 69 9.52 -7.38 3.89
CA SER A 69 8.40 -7.99 3.18
C SER A 69 8.86 -8.39 1.78
N THR A 70 7.95 -8.81 0.91
CA THR A 70 8.27 -9.16 -0.47
C THR A 70 7.38 -8.38 -1.44
N ILE A 71 7.83 -8.26 -2.69
CA ILE A 71 7.02 -7.60 -3.73
C ILE A 71 5.68 -8.32 -3.91
N GLY A 72 5.67 -9.66 -3.86
CA GLY A 72 4.42 -10.42 -3.95
C GLY A 72 3.44 -10.07 -2.84
N GLU A 73 3.90 -9.96 -1.61
CA GLU A 73 3.10 -9.56 -0.47
C GLU A 73 2.62 -8.12 -0.60
N GLU A 74 3.50 -7.21 -1.03
CA GLU A 74 3.14 -5.81 -1.25
C GLU A 74 2.08 -5.65 -2.35
N LYS A 75 2.14 -6.44 -3.42
CA LYS A 75 1.14 -6.41 -4.48
C LYS A 75 -0.25 -6.80 -3.99
N GLU A 76 -0.32 -7.64 -2.96
CA GLU A 76 -1.59 -8.08 -2.39
C GLU A 76 -2.13 -7.14 -1.31
N THR A 77 -1.29 -6.31 -0.70
CA THR A 77 -1.63 -5.58 0.51
C THR A 77 -1.39 -4.08 0.46
N ASN A 78 -0.48 -3.59 -0.38
CA ASN A 78 -0.07 -2.19 -0.37
C ASN A 78 -0.97 -1.34 -1.29
N PRO A 79 -1.77 -0.39 -0.74
CA PRO A 79 -2.68 0.40 -1.55
C PRO A 79 -1.99 1.25 -2.62
N PHE A 80 -0.74 1.64 -2.42
CA PHE A 80 0.02 2.39 -3.44
C PHE A 80 0.36 1.54 -4.66
N LEU A 81 0.42 0.20 -4.52
CA LEU A 81 0.61 -0.73 -5.63
C LEU A 81 -0.71 -1.25 -6.20
N ARG A 82 -1.83 -0.95 -5.56
CA ARG A 82 -3.15 -1.49 -5.91
C ARG A 82 -4.14 -0.43 -6.34
N ALA A 83 -3.71 0.81 -6.47
CA ALA A 83 -4.61 1.94 -6.77
C ALA A 83 -5.35 1.78 -8.11
N ASP A 84 -4.79 1.05 -9.07
CA ASP A 84 -5.38 0.80 -10.38
C ASP A 84 -6.26 -0.45 -10.44
N ILE A 85 -6.08 -1.40 -9.50
CA ILE A 85 -6.73 -2.71 -9.58
C ILE A 85 -7.79 -2.94 -8.49
N SER A 86 -7.70 -2.24 -7.36
CA SER A 86 -8.65 -2.45 -6.26
C SER A 86 -9.84 -1.51 -6.39
N LYS A 87 -11.00 -2.07 -6.69
CA LYS A 87 -12.25 -1.31 -6.72
C LYS A 87 -12.57 -0.70 -5.35
N GLU A 88 -12.34 -1.45 -4.27
CA GLU A 88 -12.62 -0.99 -2.92
C GLU A 88 -11.77 0.22 -2.54
N ILE A 89 -10.46 0.19 -2.85
CA ILE A 89 -9.58 1.34 -2.61
C ILE A 89 -10.09 2.55 -3.39
N ARG A 90 -10.39 2.36 -4.68
CA ARG A 90 -10.85 3.44 -5.55
C ARG A 90 -12.13 4.08 -5.04
N GLU A 91 -13.08 3.29 -4.58
CA GLU A 91 -14.32 3.81 -3.98
C GLU A 91 -14.04 4.57 -2.69
N ASN A 92 -13.19 4.03 -1.83
CA ASN A 92 -12.91 4.62 -0.51
C ASN A 92 -12.07 5.90 -0.57
N VAL A 93 -11.35 6.13 -1.65
CA VAL A 93 -10.60 7.39 -1.85
C VAL A 93 -11.27 8.30 -2.90
N ASN A 94 -12.52 8.02 -3.25
CA ASN A 94 -13.34 8.84 -4.15
C ASN A 94 -12.81 8.93 -5.58
N VAL A 95 -12.25 7.85 -6.10
CA VAL A 95 -11.86 7.77 -7.50
C VAL A 95 -13.11 7.57 -8.35
N VAL A 96 -13.27 8.38 -9.39
CA VAL A 96 -14.39 8.27 -10.32
C VAL A 96 -13.96 7.52 -11.59
N PRO A 97 -14.90 6.93 -12.37
CA PRO A 97 -14.53 6.12 -13.54
C PRO A 97 -13.72 6.85 -14.61
N SER A 98 -13.81 8.17 -14.67
CA SER A 98 -13.04 8.99 -15.62
C SER A 98 -11.62 9.31 -15.15
N ASP A 99 -11.27 8.99 -13.89
CA ASP A 99 -9.94 9.26 -13.38
C ASP A 99 -8.92 8.29 -13.97
N SER A 100 -7.75 8.81 -14.34
CA SER A 100 -6.61 7.98 -14.75
C SER A 100 -6.01 7.26 -13.53
N ASP A 101 -5.14 6.27 -13.77
CA ASP A 101 -4.44 5.57 -12.70
C ASP A 101 -3.54 6.51 -11.91
N GLU A 102 -2.92 7.49 -12.56
CA GLU A 102 -2.11 8.51 -11.89
C GLU A 102 -2.95 9.35 -10.93
N VAL A 103 -4.15 9.74 -11.34
CA VAL A 103 -5.09 10.48 -10.48
C VAL A 103 -5.55 9.60 -9.32
N ALA A 104 -5.85 8.33 -9.58
CA ALA A 104 -6.22 7.39 -8.52
C ALA A 104 -5.10 7.26 -7.49
N PHE A 105 -3.87 7.07 -7.94
CA PHE A 105 -2.70 7.01 -7.06
C PHE A 105 -2.55 8.29 -6.24
N GLY A 106 -2.74 9.45 -6.86
CA GLY A 106 -2.69 10.74 -6.17
C GLY A 106 -3.75 10.87 -5.08
N LYS A 107 -4.94 10.32 -5.31
CA LYS A 107 -6.01 10.31 -4.30
C LYS A 107 -5.67 9.40 -3.12
N VAL A 108 -5.07 8.23 -3.37
CA VAL A 108 -4.57 7.35 -2.30
C VAL A 108 -3.52 8.08 -1.46
N ARG A 109 -2.58 8.75 -2.10
CA ARG A 109 -1.52 9.50 -1.42
C ARG A 109 -2.09 10.61 -0.55
N ARG A 110 -3.05 11.39 -1.07
CA ARG A 110 -3.71 12.44 -0.28
C ARG A 110 -4.49 11.87 0.91
N ALA A 111 -5.15 10.74 0.71
CA ALA A 111 -5.85 10.07 1.80
C ALA A 111 -4.88 9.64 2.91
N LYS A 112 -3.70 9.14 2.55
CA LYS A 112 -2.65 8.79 3.51
C LYS A 112 -2.16 10.02 4.28
N ASP A 113 -1.95 11.13 3.59
CA ASP A 113 -1.48 12.36 4.22
C ASP A 113 -2.46 12.91 5.26
N LYS A 114 -3.76 12.65 5.09
CA LYS A 114 -4.80 13.06 6.01
C LYS A 114 -5.10 12.04 7.11
N PHE A 115 -4.55 10.85 6.96
CA PHE A 115 -4.79 9.77 7.90
C PHE A 115 -3.96 9.95 9.17
#